data_2bd59dd4252f002f0db37f89d32b1bed
#
_entry.id   2bd59dd4252f002f0db37f89d32b1bed
#
_cell.length_a   1.000
_cell.length_b   1.000
_cell.length_c   1.000
_cell.angle_alpha   90.00
_cell.angle_beta   90.00
_cell.angle_gamma   90.00
#
_symmetry.space_group_name_H-M   'P 1'
#
loop_
_entity.id
_entity.type
_entity.pdbx_description
1 polymer ?
#
loop_
_entity_poly.entity_id
_entity_poly.type
_entity_poly.pdbx_seq_one_letter_code
_entity_poly.pdbx_strand_id
1 'polypeptide(L)'
;MKLYIAEKPSLGRAIAAALPKPHKNHKTHIELANGDVVSWCVGHILAQADPQDYDASLKKWSMETLPIVPQQWQLKPITRTRAQLTVLRKLVKQADEIIHAGDPDREGQLLVDEVIDYFKVSKRKKTSMKRLLINDLNLPAVKRSLKSLKSNQEFISLSISALARSRADWLYGINLTRACTLQGQKQGYNSVLSVGRVQTPVLGLVVRREQEIAEFVSKPFYQVLAHLSINEDHASKSDCFSAKWQPSEACQQYCDEEGRVLVKSLDHSPLLQIIE
;
A
#
# COMPACT_ATOMS: atom_id res chain seq x y z
N MET A 1 30.37 -11.98 7.40
CA MET A 1 29.13 -12.41 6.67
C MET A 1 28.29 -11.16 6.44
N LYS A 2 27.87 -10.91 5.19
CA LYS A 2 26.86 -9.89 4.87
C LYS A 2 25.47 -10.50 4.99
N LEU A 3 24.54 -9.75 5.57
CA LEU A 3 23.14 -10.13 5.68
C LEU A 3 22.27 -9.15 4.90
N TYR A 4 21.59 -9.66 3.88
CA TYR A 4 20.56 -8.92 3.15
C TYR A 4 19.20 -9.20 3.82
N ILE A 5 18.47 -8.16 4.19
CA ILE A 5 17.14 -8.30 4.78
C ILE A 5 16.13 -7.65 3.82
N ALA A 6 15.38 -8.49 3.12
CA ALA A 6 14.31 -8.08 2.23
C ALA A 6 12.97 -7.90 2.98
N GLU A 7 12.02 -7.20 2.39
CA GLU A 7 10.68 -7.06 2.94
C GLU A 7 9.86 -8.34 2.81
N LYS A 8 10.04 -9.06 1.70
CA LYS A 8 9.23 -10.24 1.34
C LYS A 8 10.08 -11.35 0.70
N PRO A 9 9.62 -12.62 0.78
CA PRO A 9 10.38 -13.76 0.25
C PRO A 9 10.69 -13.66 -1.24
N SER A 10 9.79 -13.09 -2.06
CA SER A 10 9.99 -12.91 -3.50
C SER A 10 11.18 -12.01 -3.80
N LEU A 11 11.28 -10.89 -3.11
CA LEU A 11 12.41 -9.97 -3.23
C LEU A 11 13.71 -10.63 -2.74
N GLY A 12 13.67 -11.36 -1.60
CA GLY A 12 14.83 -12.10 -1.11
C GLY A 12 15.35 -13.12 -2.12
N ARG A 13 14.46 -13.86 -2.78
CA ARG A 13 14.84 -14.80 -3.86
C ARG A 13 15.43 -14.10 -5.07
N ALA A 14 14.88 -12.94 -5.47
CA ALA A 14 15.42 -12.16 -6.58
C ALA A 14 16.84 -11.64 -6.30
N ILE A 15 17.09 -11.18 -5.06
CA ILE A 15 18.41 -10.76 -4.60
C ILE A 15 19.39 -11.96 -4.63
N ALA A 16 19.00 -13.10 -4.06
CA ALA A 16 19.84 -14.30 -4.05
C ALA A 16 20.18 -14.77 -5.48
N ALA A 17 19.20 -14.76 -6.41
CA ALA A 17 19.42 -15.14 -7.79
C ALA A 17 20.48 -14.28 -8.52
N ALA A 18 20.68 -13.04 -8.07
CA ALA A 18 21.67 -12.12 -8.61
C ALA A 18 23.05 -12.21 -7.95
N LEU A 19 23.17 -13.00 -6.88
CA LEU A 19 24.40 -13.20 -6.09
C LEU A 19 25.09 -14.54 -6.43
N PRO A 20 26.34 -14.76 -5.98
CA PRO A 20 27.11 -15.94 -6.34
C PRO A 20 26.45 -17.26 -5.96
N LYS A 21 26.45 -18.22 -6.87
CA LYS A 21 25.99 -19.60 -6.68
C LYS A 21 27.16 -20.49 -6.25
N PRO A 22 26.91 -21.72 -5.64
CA PRO A 22 25.58 -22.28 -5.37
C PRO A 22 24.87 -21.66 -4.19
N HIS A 23 23.52 -21.83 -4.15
CA HIS A 23 22.67 -21.36 -3.07
C HIS A 23 22.12 -22.55 -2.28
N LYS A 24 22.09 -22.44 -0.95
CA LYS A 24 21.41 -23.39 -0.09
C LYS A 24 20.13 -22.74 0.44
N ASN A 25 19.00 -23.21 -0.07
CA ASN A 25 17.70 -22.66 0.25
C ASN A 25 17.14 -23.25 1.56
N HIS A 26 16.76 -22.37 2.48
CA HIS A 26 16.02 -22.70 3.69
C HIS A 26 14.63 -22.04 3.63
N LYS A 27 13.73 -22.48 4.49
CA LYS A 27 12.38 -21.89 4.58
C LYS A 27 12.39 -20.40 4.93
N THR A 28 13.40 -19.93 5.66
CA THR A 28 13.50 -18.61 6.27
C THR A 28 14.60 -17.72 5.70
N HIS A 29 15.53 -18.29 4.96
CA HIS A 29 16.69 -17.58 4.39
C HIS A 29 17.36 -18.41 3.29
N ILE A 30 18.31 -17.82 2.60
CA ILE A 30 19.15 -18.44 1.58
C ILE A 30 20.60 -18.16 1.93
N GLU A 31 21.40 -19.22 2.07
CA GLU A 31 22.85 -19.15 2.23
C GLU A 31 23.52 -19.12 0.85
N LEU A 32 24.50 -18.27 0.67
CA LEU A 32 25.23 -18.07 -0.58
C LEU A 32 26.61 -18.75 -0.50
N ALA A 33 27.20 -19.07 -1.67
CA ALA A 33 28.50 -19.73 -1.76
C ALA A 33 29.63 -19.00 -1.03
N ASN A 34 29.57 -17.68 -0.95
CA ASN A 34 30.57 -16.84 -0.28
C ASN A 34 30.33 -16.67 1.25
N GLY A 35 29.37 -17.40 1.81
CA GLY A 35 29.00 -17.32 3.22
C GLY A 35 28.07 -16.16 3.59
N ASP A 36 27.65 -15.32 2.63
CA ASP A 36 26.64 -14.29 2.86
C ASP A 36 25.24 -14.91 2.92
N VAL A 37 24.30 -14.19 3.49
CA VAL A 37 22.93 -14.68 3.71
C VAL A 37 21.90 -13.66 3.23
N VAL A 38 20.86 -14.16 2.56
CA VAL A 38 19.67 -13.38 2.23
C VAL A 38 18.49 -13.89 3.06
N SER A 39 17.90 -13.02 3.86
CA SER A 39 16.67 -13.32 4.60
C SER A 39 15.62 -12.24 4.33
N TRP A 40 14.45 -12.38 4.91
CA TRP A 40 13.32 -11.48 4.65
C TRP A 40 12.39 -11.35 5.83
N CYS A 41 11.66 -10.27 5.87
CA CYS A 41 10.43 -10.15 6.63
C CYS A 41 9.29 -10.86 5.89
N VAL A 42 8.17 -11.08 6.53
CA VAL A 42 6.95 -11.63 5.92
C VAL A 42 5.86 -10.59 6.12
N GLY A 43 6.02 -9.43 5.48
CA GLY A 43 5.31 -8.21 5.86
C GLY A 43 5.67 -7.77 7.27
N HIS A 44 4.75 -7.15 8.01
CA HIS A 44 4.97 -6.83 9.41
C HIS A 44 5.17 -8.08 10.26
N ILE A 45 6.29 -8.18 10.95
CA ILE A 45 6.61 -9.25 11.91
C ILE A 45 6.56 -8.75 13.35
N LEU A 46 6.43 -7.44 13.52
CA LEU A 46 6.16 -6.74 14.76
C LEU A 46 4.83 -5.98 14.63
N ALA A 47 4.15 -5.77 15.73
CA ALA A 47 2.95 -4.96 15.83
C ALA A 47 3.08 -4.01 17.02
N GLN A 48 2.40 -2.86 16.95
CA GLN A 48 2.23 -2.01 18.12
C GLN A 48 1.52 -2.80 19.22
N ALA A 49 1.93 -2.60 20.46
CA ALA A 49 1.31 -3.23 21.61
C ALA A 49 -0.16 -2.80 21.75
N ASP A 50 -1.00 -3.71 22.26
CA ASP A 50 -2.39 -3.39 22.55
C ASP A 50 -2.51 -2.57 23.84
N PRO A 51 -3.62 -1.84 24.08
CA PRO A 51 -3.81 -1.09 25.31
C PRO A 51 -3.54 -1.86 26.60
N GLN A 52 -3.99 -3.12 26.67
CA GLN A 52 -3.79 -3.97 27.85
C GLN A 52 -2.33 -4.42 28.07
N ASP A 53 -1.46 -4.27 27.08
CA ASP A 53 -0.03 -4.54 27.22
C ASP A 53 0.67 -3.39 27.97
N TYR A 54 0.07 -2.18 27.96
CA TYR A 54 0.53 -1.00 28.71
C TYR A 54 -0.05 -0.98 30.13
N ASP A 55 -1.35 -1.26 30.25
CA ASP A 55 -2.07 -1.31 31.51
C ASP A 55 -3.22 -2.35 31.43
N ALA A 56 -3.17 -3.36 32.31
CA ALA A 56 -4.15 -4.43 32.31
C ALA A 56 -5.60 -3.93 32.50
N SER A 57 -5.81 -2.79 33.19
CA SER A 57 -7.12 -2.18 33.38
C SER A 57 -7.76 -1.75 32.06
N LEU A 58 -6.96 -1.40 31.05
CA LEU A 58 -7.40 -1.01 29.71
C LEU A 58 -7.96 -2.18 28.89
N LYS A 59 -7.94 -3.41 29.40
CA LYS A 59 -8.63 -4.54 28.78
C LYS A 59 -10.15 -4.34 28.78
N LYS A 60 -10.70 -3.75 29.85
CA LYS A 60 -12.10 -3.34 29.93
C LYS A 60 -12.26 -1.96 29.26
N TRP A 61 -13.17 -1.86 28.30
CA TRP A 61 -13.42 -0.60 27.64
C TRP A 61 -14.29 0.31 28.50
N SER A 62 -13.86 1.55 28.70
CA SER A 62 -14.60 2.59 29.40
C SER A 62 -14.32 3.94 28.75
N MET A 63 -15.31 4.83 28.75
CA MET A 63 -15.13 6.23 28.29
C MET A 63 -14.17 7.00 29.19
N GLU A 64 -14.09 6.65 30.48
CA GLU A 64 -13.23 7.33 31.46
C GLU A 64 -11.74 7.09 31.21
N THR A 65 -11.40 6.00 30.50
CA THR A 65 -10.01 5.66 30.17
C THR A 65 -9.54 6.24 28.84
N LEU A 66 -10.38 6.99 28.16
CA LEU A 66 -10.04 7.62 26.87
C LEU A 66 -9.66 9.11 27.08
N PRO A 67 -8.70 9.63 26.31
CA PRO A 67 -7.93 8.95 25.29
C PRO A 67 -6.77 8.12 25.86
N ILE A 68 -6.52 6.94 25.27
CA ILE A 68 -5.35 6.12 25.57
C ILE A 68 -4.18 6.63 24.75
N VAL A 69 -3.14 7.15 25.42
CA VAL A 69 -1.92 7.67 24.79
C VAL A 69 -0.70 7.05 25.46
N PRO A 70 0.00 6.10 24.80
CA PRO A 70 1.18 5.48 25.38
C PRO A 70 2.30 6.49 25.64
N GLN A 71 2.85 6.54 26.83
CA GLN A 71 4.03 7.35 27.15
C GLN A 71 5.29 6.80 26.47
N GLN A 72 5.40 5.48 26.39
CA GLN A 72 6.47 4.78 25.71
C GLN A 72 5.88 3.71 24.81
N TRP A 73 6.17 3.82 23.50
CA TRP A 73 5.67 2.88 22.52
C TRP A 73 6.37 1.52 22.63
N GLN A 74 5.59 0.46 22.58
CA GLN A 74 6.07 -0.91 22.66
C GLN A 74 5.67 -1.68 21.40
N LEU A 75 6.57 -2.54 20.96
CA LEU A 75 6.35 -3.46 19.85
C LEU A 75 6.30 -4.88 20.39
N LYS A 76 5.38 -5.68 19.86
CA LYS A 76 5.28 -7.10 20.16
C LYS A 76 5.40 -7.98 18.91
N PRO A 77 6.02 -9.17 19.03
CA PRO A 77 6.09 -10.10 17.92
C PRO A 77 4.71 -10.61 17.51
N ILE A 78 4.44 -10.61 16.21
CA ILE A 78 3.25 -11.26 15.67
C ILE A 78 3.42 -12.77 15.75
N THR A 79 2.46 -13.47 16.37
CA THR A 79 2.57 -14.91 16.70
C THR A 79 2.88 -15.77 15.47
N ARG A 80 2.20 -15.54 14.34
CA ARG A 80 2.38 -16.32 13.09
C ARG A 80 3.76 -16.18 12.46
N THR A 81 4.50 -15.09 12.77
CA THR A 81 5.82 -14.80 12.18
C THR A 81 6.97 -14.93 13.17
N ARG A 82 6.69 -15.39 14.40
CA ARG A 82 7.69 -15.51 15.49
C ARG A 82 8.89 -16.36 15.11
N ALA A 83 8.69 -17.45 14.34
CA ALA A 83 9.78 -18.28 13.85
C ALA A 83 10.75 -17.50 12.96
N GLN A 84 10.22 -16.71 12.04
CA GLN A 84 11.02 -15.84 11.14
C GLN A 84 11.79 -14.78 11.94
N LEU A 85 11.14 -14.15 12.92
CA LEU A 85 11.77 -13.17 13.80
C LEU A 85 12.94 -13.77 14.59
N THR A 86 12.80 -15.01 15.06
CA THR A 86 13.86 -15.72 15.78
C THR A 86 15.09 -15.98 14.89
N VAL A 87 14.85 -16.41 13.65
CA VAL A 87 15.94 -16.62 12.69
C VAL A 87 16.63 -15.31 12.33
N LEU A 88 15.86 -14.26 12.04
CA LEU A 88 16.43 -12.93 11.75
C LEU A 88 17.28 -12.42 12.92
N ARG A 89 16.84 -12.60 14.16
CA ARG A 89 17.62 -12.23 15.36
C ARG A 89 18.98 -12.92 15.40
N LYS A 90 19.01 -14.24 15.09
CA LYS A 90 20.25 -15.01 15.04
C LYS A 90 21.17 -14.50 13.93
N LEU A 91 20.64 -14.31 12.73
CA LEU A 91 21.39 -13.83 11.57
C LEU A 91 21.94 -12.42 11.78
N VAL A 92 21.14 -11.51 12.32
CA VAL A 92 21.57 -10.12 12.63
C VAL A 92 22.71 -10.10 13.66
N LYS A 93 22.71 -11.00 14.65
CA LYS A 93 23.81 -11.13 15.61
C LYS A 93 25.11 -11.59 14.92
N GLN A 94 25.02 -12.53 13.97
CA GLN A 94 26.16 -13.12 13.27
C GLN A 94 26.72 -12.23 12.14
N ALA A 95 25.90 -11.32 11.59
CA ALA A 95 26.29 -10.49 10.47
C ALA A 95 27.31 -9.42 10.88
N ASP A 96 28.34 -9.24 10.06
CA ASP A 96 29.29 -8.11 10.17
C ASP A 96 28.72 -6.86 9.50
N GLU A 97 28.07 -7.04 8.36
CA GLU A 97 27.44 -5.98 7.57
C GLU A 97 25.97 -6.35 7.32
N ILE A 98 25.09 -5.37 7.48
CA ILE A 98 23.65 -5.50 7.19
C ILE A 98 23.30 -4.64 6.00
N ILE A 99 22.62 -5.25 5.02
CA ILE A 99 22.11 -4.58 3.84
C ILE A 99 20.58 -4.59 3.92
N HIS A 100 20.03 -3.42 4.15
CA HIS A 100 18.61 -3.17 4.18
C HIS A 100 18.05 -3.22 2.75
N ALA A 101 17.19 -4.17 2.46
CA ALA A 101 16.60 -4.40 1.15
C ALA A 101 15.05 -4.47 1.24
N GLY A 102 14.44 -3.59 2.02
CA GLY A 102 13.00 -3.33 1.97
C GLY A 102 12.61 -2.69 0.64
N ASP A 103 11.32 -2.67 0.31
CA ASP A 103 10.80 -1.98 -0.86
C ASP A 103 11.20 -0.48 -0.81
N PRO A 104 11.37 0.20 -1.95
CA PRO A 104 11.90 1.56 -2.00
C PRO A 104 10.85 2.63 -1.66
N ASP A 105 10.09 2.39 -0.60
CA ASP A 105 9.13 3.31 -0.04
C ASP A 105 9.28 3.43 1.48
N ARG A 106 8.47 4.27 2.10
CA ARG A 106 8.55 4.52 3.54
C ARG A 106 8.14 3.32 4.41
N GLU A 107 7.20 2.50 3.94
CA GLU A 107 6.74 1.31 4.68
C GLU A 107 7.81 0.22 4.63
N GLY A 108 8.38 -0.05 3.44
CA GLY A 108 9.48 -1.00 3.27
C GLY A 108 10.74 -0.58 4.04
N GLN A 109 10.99 0.75 4.17
CA GLN A 109 12.05 1.26 5.02
C GLN A 109 11.76 0.96 6.50
N LEU A 110 10.57 1.27 6.98
CA LEU A 110 10.20 1.06 8.38
C LEU A 110 10.23 -0.43 8.76
N LEU A 111 9.71 -1.30 7.92
CA LEU A 111 9.60 -2.73 8.22
C LEU A 111 10.92 -3.39 8.63
N VAL A 112 12.01 -3.03 7.97
CA VAL A 112 13.34 -3.58 8.29
C VAL A 112 14.00 -2.80 9.42
N ASP A 113 13.92 -1.46 9.42
CA ASP A 113 14.48 -0.63 10.48
C ASP A 113 13.87 -0.96 11.85
N GLU A 114 12.54 -1.19 11.91
CA GLU A 114 11.83 -1.55 13.13
C GLU A 114 12.32 -2.89 13.72
N VAL A 115 12.62 -3.87 12.88
CA VAL A 115 13.21 -5.15 13.30
C VAL A 115 14.63 -4.97 13.85
N ILE A 116 15.44 -4.14 13.18
CA ILE A 116 16.79 -3.81 13.63
C ILE A 116 16.77 -3.09 14.98
N ASP A 117 15.82 -2.16 15.16
CA ASP A 117 15.61 -1.44 16.41
C ASP A 117 15.13 -2.35 17.53
N TYR A 118 14.18 -3.23 17.24
CA TYR A 118 13.67 -4.23 18.17
C TYR A 118 14.75 -5.19 18.68
N PHE A 119 15.74 -5.51 17.84
CA PHE A 119 16.88 -6.32 18.25
C PHE A 119 17.95 -5.53 19.01
N LYS A 120 17.76 -4.22 19.19
CA LYS A 120 18.71 -3.33 19.89
C LYS A 120 20.14 -3.42 19.30
N VAL A 121 20.21 -3.42 17.96
CA VAL A 121 21.49 -3.43 17.24
C VAL A 121 22.29 -2.20 17.61
N SER A 122 23.60 -2.35 17.82
CA SER A 122 24.49 -1.25 18.24
C SER A 122 24.47 -0.08 17.26
N LYS A 123 24.63 1.15 17.78
CA LYS A 123 24.66 2.37 16.97
C LYS A 123 25.69 2.28 15.85
N ARG A 124 26.89 1.78 16.15
CA ARG A 124 27.97 1.59 15.16
C ARG A 124 27.48 0.72 13.98
N LYS A 125 26.85 -0.41 14.26
CA LYS A 125 26.35 -1.33 13.20
C LYS A 125 25.19 -0.73 12.41
N LYS A 126 24.30 0.02 13.07
CA LYS A 126 23.22 0.76 12.39
C LYS A 126 23.77 1.85 11.45
N THR A 127 24.76 2.60 11.89
CA THR A 127 25.39 3.66 11.07
C THR A 127 26.09 3.09 9.84
N SER A 128 26.68 1.89 9.93
CA SER A 128 27.36 1.22 8.80
C SER A 128 26.41 0.50 7.85
N MET A 129 25.10 0.36 8.17
CA MET A 129 24.14 -0.31 7.31
C MET A 129 24.07 0.32 5.92
N LYS A 130 23.96 -0.54 4.91
CA LYS A 130 23.74 -0.15 3.52
C LYS A 130 22.28 -0.34 3.11
N ARG A 131 21.85 0.47 2.17
CA ARG A 131 20.51 0.42 1.57
C ARG A 131 20.59 -0.05 0.14
N LEU A 132 19.88 -1.13 -0.17
CA LEU A 132 19.68 -1.67 -1.51
C LEU A 132 18.28 -1.28 -1.99
N LEU A 133 18.19 -0.53 -3.08
CA LEU A 133 16.93 -0.09 -3.68
C LEU A 133 16.65 -0.91 -4.94
N ILE A 134 15.54 -1.64 -4.96
CA ILE A 134 15.12 -2.48 -6.09
C ILE A 134 13.69 -2.09 -6.47
N ASN A 135 13.53 -1.49 -7.63
CA ASN A 135 12.22 -1.15 -8.22
C ASN A 135 11.73 -2.22 -9.19
N ASP A 136 12.65 -3.04 -9.72
CA ASP A 136 12.36 -4.06 -10.72
C ASP A 136 13.08 -5.35 -10.34
N LEU A 137 12.34 -6.47 -10.31
CA LEU A 137 12.85 -7.78 -9.91
C LEU A 137 13.57 -8.53 -11.04
N ASN A 138 13.66 -7.95 -12.24
CA ASN A 138 14.43 -8.52 -13.34
C ASN A 138 15.91 -8.67 -12.96
N LEU A 139 16.50 -9.80 -13.28
CA LEU A 139 17.87 -10.13 -12.90
C LEU A 139 18.91 -9.05 -13.28
N PRO A 140 18.87 -8.44 -14.50
CA PRO A 140 19.78 -7.34 -14.85
C PRO A 140 19.58 -6.10 -13.97
N ALA A 141 18.34 -5.76 -13.61
CA ALA A 141 18.04 -4.60 -12.77
C ALA A 141 18.55 -4.83 -11.34
N VAL A 142 18.29 -6.01 -10.75
CA VAL A 142 18.80 -6.37 -9.42
C VAL A 142 20.33 -6.36 -9.38
N LYS A 143 21.00 -6.88 -10.42
CA LYS A 143 22.47 -6.84 -10.52
C LYS A 143 23.02 -5.40 -10.59
N ARG A 144 22.34 -4.49 -11.27
CA ARG A 144 22.72 -3.06 -11.28
C ARG A 144 22.55 -2.43 -9.91
N SER A 145 21.41 -2.66 -9.23
CA SER A 145 21.15 -2.13 -7.90
C SER A 145 22.17 -2.62 -6.86
N LEU A 146 22.60 -3.87 -6.93
CA LEU A 146 23.63 -4.43 -6.05
C LEU A 146 24.99 -3.74 -6.16
N LYS A 147 25.28 -3.08 -7.29
CA LYS A 147 26.51 -2.30 -7.52
C LYS A 147 26.42 -0.87 -6.97
N SER A 148 25.23 -0.38 -6.63
CA SER A 148 24.96 1.00 -6.21
C SER A 148 24.29 1.08 -4.85
N LEU A 149 24.89 0.41 -3.84
CA LEU A 149 24.42 0.47 -2.47
C LEU A 149 24.64 1.89 -1.90
N LYS A 150 23.59 2.41 -1.24
CA LYS A 150 23.61 3.70 -0.55
C LYS A 150 23.82 3.53 0.95
N SER A 151 24.02 4.62 1.67
CA SER A 151 23.96 4.60 3.13
C SER A 151 22.50 4.50 3.59
N ASN A 152 22.20 3.63 4.56
CA ASN A 152 20.83 3.56 5.13
C ASN A 152 20.47 4.85 5.87
N GLN A 153 21.47 5.63 6.32
CA GLN A 153 21.25 6.91 7.00
C GLN A 153 20.48 7.93 6.13
N GLU A 154 20.64 7.88 4.82
CA GLU A 154 19.94 8.76 3.87
C GLU A 154 18.41 8.54 3.86
N PHE A 155 17.94 7.39 4.35
CA PHE A 155 16.54 6.95 4.28
C PHE A 155 15.83 6.93 5.64
N ILE A 156 16.49 7.31 6.73
CA ILE A 156 15.90 7.30 8.08
C ILE A 156 14.65 8.19 8.17
N SER A 157 14.60 9.29 7.43
CA SER A 157 13.42 10.17 7.40
C SER A 157 12.16 9.46 6.89
N LEU A 158 12.30 8.50 5.96
CA LEU A 158 11.20 7.66 5.49
C LEU A 158 10.67 6.76 6.60
N SER A 159 11.58 6.12 7.34
CA SER A 159 11.25 5.27 8.50
C SER A 159 10.50 6.07 9.57
N ILE A 160 11.00 7.27 9.91
CA ILE A 160 10.35 8.15 10.89
C ILE A 160 8.95 8.55 10.43
N SER A 161 8.78 8.90 9.16
CA SER A 161 7.47 9.26 8.58
C SER A 161 6.48 8.11 8.67
N ALA A 162 6.89 6.88 8.30
CA ALA A 162 6.04 5.69 8.39
C ALA A 162 5.70 5.34 9.85
N LEU A 163 6.66 5.44 10.77
CA LEU A 163 6.45 5.20 12.18
C LEU A 163 5.47 6.20 12.80
N ALA A 164 5.60 7.49 12.47
CA ALA A 164 4.68 8.53 12.92
C ALA A 164 3.24 8.23 12.44
N ARG A 165 3.09 7.83 11.17
CA ARG A 165 1.81 7.39 10.61
C ARG A 165 1.24 6.18 11.35
N SER A 166 2.05 5.13 11.56
CA SER A 166 1.63 3.92 12.27
C SER A 166 1.10 4.23 13.68
N ARG A 167 1.79 5.13 14.40
CA ARG A 167 1.36 5.58 15.73
C ARG A 167 0.08 6.42 15.69
N ALA A 168 -0.03 7.32 14.71
CA ALA A 168 -1.25 8.09 14.51
C ALA A 168 -2.46 7.19 14.18
N ASP A 169 -2.25 6.18 13.32
CA ASP A 169 -3.28 5.20 12.98
C ASP A 169 -3.71 4.39 14.20
N TRP A 170 -2.77 4.01 15.07
CA TRP A 170 -3.07 3.31 16.33
C TRP A 170 -3.86 4.22 17.28
N LEU A 171 -3.41 5.46 17.51
CA LEU A 171 -4.10 6.41 18.40
C LEU A 171 -5.53 6.68 17.92
N TYR A 172 -5.69 6.96 16.64
CA TYR A 172 -6.98 7.21 16.02
C TYR A 172 -7.88 5.99 16.10
N GLY A 173 -7.38 4.84 15.62
CA GLY A 173 -8.16 3.61 15.53
C GLY A 173 -8.61 3.08 16.90
N ILE A 174 -7.70 2.97 17.84
CA ILE A 174 -8.01 2.43 19.18
C ILE A 174 -9.00 3.32 19.92
N ASN A 175 -8.74 4.62 19.99
CA ASN A 175 -9.56 5.52 20.78
C ASN A 175 -10.96 5.71 20.17
N LEU A 176 -11.05 5.95 18.85
CA LEU A 176 -12.35 6.16 18.21
C LEU A 176 -13.17 4.87 18.10
N THR A 177 -12.53 3.74 17.83
CA THR A 177 -13.24 2.45 17.85
C THR A 177 -13.90 2.21 19.20
N ARG A 178 -13.16 2.42 20.30
CA ARG A 178 -13.71 2.24 21.66
C ARG A 178 -14.83 3.24 21.95
N ALA A 179 -14.59 4.52 21.68
CA ALA A 179 -15.57 5.58 21.91
C ALA A 179 -16.88 5.33 21.14
N CYS A 180 -16.78 5.10 19.83
CA CYS A 180 -17.95 4.85 18.97
C CYS A 180 -18.69 3.57 19.38
N THR A 181 -17.97 2.50 19.71
CA THR A 181 -18.58 1.24 20.18
C THR A 181 -19.34 1.44 21.48
N LEU A 182 -18.74 2.10 22.48
CA LEU A 182 -19.38 2.36 23.76
C LEU A 182 -20.61 3.27 23.63
N GLN A 183 -20.57 4.25 22.73
CA GLN A 183 -21.75 5.08 22.45
C GLN A 183 -22.83 4.32 21.70
N GLY A 184 -22.45 3.51 20.72
CA GLY A 184 -23.38 2.63 19.99
C GLY A 184 -24.08 1.64 20.90
N GLN A 185 -23.38 1.07 21.88
CA GLN A 185 -23.95 0.17 22.89
C GLN A 185 -25.03 0.83 23.73
N LYS A 186 -24.88 2.11 24.08
CA LYS A 186 -25.93 2.89 24.77
C LYS A 186 -27.21 3.06 23.94
N GLN A 187 -27.08 2.95 22.60
CA GLN A 187 -28.20 3.03 21.66
C GLN A 187 -28.70 1.63 21.20
N GLY A 188 -28.27 0.58 21.92
CA GLY A 188 -28.67 -0.80 21.61
C GLY A 188 -27.87 -1.52 20.53
N TYR A 189 -26.80 -0.91 20.02
CA TYR A 189 -25.94 -1.55 19.01
C TYR A 189 -24.89 -2.45 19.66
N ASN A 190 -24.98 -3.77 19.45
CA ASN A 190 -24.20 -4.78 20.18
C ASN A 190 -22.89 -5.23 19.50
N SER A 191 -22.55 -4.64 18.34
CA SER A 191 -21.32 -4.99 17.61
C SER A 191 -20.25 -3.92 17.80
N VAL A 192 -18.99 -4.27 17.48
CA VAL A 192 -17.89 -3.30 17.47
C VAL A 192 -18.03 -2.34 16.28
N LEU A 193 -18.07 -1.06 16.57
CA LEU A 193 -18.03 0.02 15.59
C LEU A 193 -16.56 0.38 15.31
N SER A 194 -15.95 -0.37 14.42
CA SER A 194 -14.54 -0.17 14.06
C SER A 194 -14.34 1.13 13.28
N VAL A 195 -13.44 1.96 13.76
CA VAL A 195 -13.06 3.24 13.14
C VAL A 195 -11.60 3.20 12.73
N GLY A 196 -11.30 3.59 11.52
CA GLY A 196 -9.94 3.66 11.02
C GLY A 196 -9.77 4.75 9.95
N ARG A 197 -8.59 5.32 9.89
CA ARG A 197 -8.27 6.42 8.98
C ARG A 197 -8.45 6.07 7.50
N VAL A 198 -8.31 4.82 7.12
CA VAL A 198 -8.50 4.33 5.74
C VAL A 198 -9.86 3.64 5.61
N GLN A 199 -10.17 2.68 6.49
CA GLN A 199 -11.37 1.86 6.36
C GLN A 199 -12.67 2.68 6.46
N THR A 200 -12.74 3.69 7.33
CA THR A 200 -13.96 4.48 7.51
C THR A 200 -14.28 5.35 6.28
N PRO A 201 -13.32 6.09 5.68
CA PRO A 201 -13.55 6.77 4.41
C PRO A 201 -13.92 5.82 3.26
N VAL A 202 -13.25 4.65 3.16
CA VAL A 202 -13.58 3.66 2.13
C VAL A 202 -15.01 3.14 2.30
N LEU A 203 -15.41 2.82 3.53
CA LEU A 203 -16.81 2.44 3.83
C LEU A 203 -17.78 3.55 3.42
N GLY A 204 -17.45 4.81 3.74
CA GLY A 204 -18.26 5.97 3.33
C GLY A 204 -18.42 6.08 1.81
N LEU A 205 -17.38 5.80 1.03
CA LEU A 205 -17.45 5.76 -0.43
C LEU A 205 -18.36 4.62 -0.92
N VAL A 206 -18.26 3.44 -0.33
CA VAL A 206 -19.13 2.28 -0.67
C VAL A 206 -20.59 2.61 -0.38
N VAL A 207 -20.89 3.15 0.82
CA VAL A 207 -22.26 3.53 1.21
C VAL A 207 -22.85 4.58 0.26
N ARG A 208 -22.06 5.62 -0.08
CA ARG A 208 -22.50 6.64 -1.06
C ARG A 208 -22.81 6.00 -2.42
N ARG A 209 -21.94 5.09 -2.86
CA ARG A 209 -22.18 4.40 -4.14
C ARG A 209 -23.42 3.53 -4.12
N GLU A 210 -23.68 2.85 -3.02
CA GLU A 210 -24.92 2.07 -2.85
C GLU A 210 -26.16 2.98 -2.86
N GLN A 211 -26.11 4.14 -2.22
CA GLN A 211 -27.18 5.14 -2.25
C GLN A 211 -27.41 5.67 -3.68
N GLU A 212 -26.33 6.05 -4.39
CA GLU A 212 -26.42 6.47 -5.79
C GLU A 212 -27.06 5.39 -6.69
N ILE A 213 -26.75 4.11 -6.44
CA ILE A 213 -27.35 2.99 -7.20
C ILE A 213 -28.82 2.82 -6.83
N ALA A 214 -29.19 2.93 -5.55
CA ALA A 214 -30.57 2.79 -5.08
C ALA A 214 -31.46 3.93 -5.57
N GLU A 215 -30.91 5.14 -5.66
CA GLU A 215 -31.60 6.36 -6.11
C GLU A 215 -31.46 6.59 -7.63
N PHE A 216 -30.79 5.67 -8.33
CA PHE A 216 -30.49 5.83 -9.74
C PHE A 216 -31.77 5.89 -10.59
N VAL A 217 -31.95 7.00 -11.26
CA VAL A 217 -33.00 7.17 -12.27
C VAL A 217 -32.35 7.10 -13.66
N SER A 218 -32.74 6.10 -14.44
CA SER A 218 -32.23 5.96 -15.81
C SER A 218 -32.63 7.16 -16.67
N LYS A 219 -31.65 7.83 -17.22
CA LYS A 219 -31.83 8.93 -18.18
C LYS A 219 -31.29 8.50 -19.53
N PRO A 220 -32.07 8.63 -20.62
CA PRO A 220 -31.54 8.36 -21.94
C PRO A 220 -30.45 9.35 -22.29
N PHE A 221 -29.41 8.90 -22.95
CA PHE A 221 -28.37 9.74 -23.54
C PHE A 221 -28.06 9.27 -24.95
N TYR A 222 -27.49 10.15 -25.76
CA TYR A 222 -27.22 9.92 -27.16
C TYR A 222 -25.75 10.17 -27.43
N GLN A 223 -25.17 9.39 -28.36
CA GLN A 223 -23.82 9.60 -28.86
C GLN A 223 -23.89 9.68 -30.38
N VAL A 224 -23.22 10.67 -30.94
CA VAL A 224 -23.02 10.75 -32.38
C VAL A 224 -21.74 10.05 -32.74
N LEU A 225 -21.82 9.03 -33.60
CA LEU A 225 -20.71 8.28 -34.13
C LEU A 225 -20.62 8.48 -35.63
N ALA A 226 -19.50 8.96 -36.12
CA ALA A 226 -19.18 8.98 -37.53
C ALA A 226 -18.42 7.69 -37.90
N HIS A 227 -18.93 6.94 -38.85
CA HIS A 227 -18.27 5.78 -39.41
C HIS A 227 -17.59 6.26 -40.72
N LEU A 228 -16.28 6.30 -40.74
CA LEU A 228 -15.48 6.83 -41.79
C LEU A 228 -14.75 5.70 -42.53
N SER A 229 -14.73 5.74 -43.84
CA SER A 229 -13.97 4.82 -44.70
C SER A 229 -12.86 5.57 -45.43
N ILE A 230 -11.70 4.95 -45.56
CA ILE A 230 -10.54 5.53 -46.24
C ILE A 230 -10.68 5.46 -47.76
N ASN A 231 -11.43 4.46 -48.28
CA ASN A 231 -11.62 4.26 -49.72
C ASN A 231 -13.12 4.19 -50.08
N GLU A 232 -13.53 4.97 -51.09
CA GLU A 232 -14.93 5.00 -51.57
C GLU A 232 -15.34 3.70 -52.28
N ASP A 233 -14.41 3.00 -52.93
CA ASP A 233 -14.72 1.90 -53.86
C ASP A 233 -14.73 0.48 -53.24
N HIS A 234 -14.16 0.27 -52.07
CA HIS A 234 -14.14 -1.06 -51.41
C HIS A 234 -14.21 -0.95 -49.89
N ALA A 235 -15.41 -0.88 -49.36
CA ALA A 235 -15.65 -0.95 -47.93
C ALA A 235 -15.42 -2.37 -47.42
N SER A 236 -14.18 -2.82 -47.34
CA SER A 236 -13.84 -3.92 -46.45
C SER A 236 -13.92 -3.43 -45.01
N LYS A 237 -14.47 -4.25 -44.07
CA LYS A 237 -14.57 -3.91 -42.65
C LYS A 237 -13.22 -3.48 -42.03
N SER A 238 -12.10 -3.77 -42.69
CA SER A 238 -10.74 -3.45 -42.23
C SER A 238 -10.34 -1.99 -42.44
N ASP A 239 -11.05 -1.26 -43.32
CA ASP A 239 -10.66 0.08 -43.75
C ASP A 239 -11.58 1.17 -43.17
N CYS A 240 -12.43 0.81 -42.24
CA CYS A 240 -13.36 1.69 -41.57
C CYS A 240 -12.92 1.96 -40.11
N PHE A 241 -13.07 3.19 -39.65
CA PHE A 241 -12.93 3.57 -38.26
C PHE A 241 -14.13 4.37 -37.78
N SER A 242 -14.41 4.31 -36.47
CA SER A 242 -15.49 5.09 -35.87
C SER A 242 -14.91 6.22 -35.04
N ALA A 243 -15.35 7.44 -35.28
CA ALA A 243 -15.03 8.61 -34.52
C ALA A 243 -16.24 9.02 -33.66
N LYS A 244 -16.03 9.27 -32.38
CA LYS A 244 -17.05 9.80 -31.47
C LYS A 244 -17.00 11.34 -31.54
N TRP A 245 -18.13 11.96 -31.88
CA TRP A 245 -18.25 13.40 -31.82
C TRP A 245 -18.07 13.92 -30.40
N GLN A 246 -17.31 14.97 -30.22
CA GLN A 246 -17.14 15.68 -28.97
C GLN A 246 -17.94 16.98 -29.02
N PRO A 247 -18.82 17.24 -28.02
CA PRO A 247 -19.61 18.46 -27.98
C PRO A 247 -18.70 19.71 -27.93
N SER A 248 -19.00 20.72 -28.74
CA SER A 248 -18.38 22.04 -28.64
C SER A 248 -18.93 22.79 -27.41
N GLU A 249 -18.27 23.89 -27.02
CA GLU A 249 -18.73 24.74 -25.91
C GLU A 249 -20.20 25.18 -26.08
N ALA A 250 -20.62 25.49 -27.30
CA ALA A 250 -22.00 25.86 -27.58
C ALA A 250 -23.02 24.75 -27.33
N CYS A 251 -22.57 23.48 -27.35
CA CYS A 251 -23.41 22.29 -27.14
C CYS A 251 -23.38 21.79 -25.71
N GLN A 252 -22.49 22.28 -24.85
CA GLN A 252 -22.33 21.80 -23.46
C GLN A 252 -23.62 21.91 -22.63
N GLN A 253 -24.45 22.92 -22.87
CA GLN A 253 -25.72 23.08 -22.18
C GLN A 253 -26.73 21.92 -22.41
N TYR A 254 -26.52 21.11 -23.44
CA TYR A 254 -27.33 19.93 -23.79
C TYR A 254 -26.69 18.61 -23.36
N CYS A 255 -25.54 18.67 -22.68
CA CYS A 255 -24.77 17.51 -22.26
C CYS A 255 -24.77 17.39 -20.73
N ASP A 256 -24.53 16.17 -20.25
CA ASP A 256 -24.19 15.94 -18.85
C ASP A 256 -22.72 16.25 -18.57
N GLU A 257 -22.29 16.05 -17.31
CA GLU A 257 -20.92 16.29 -16.86
C GLU A 257 -19.88 15.40 -17.59
N GLU A 258 -20.33 14.29 -18.19
CA GLU A 258 -19.48 13.36 -18.98
C GLU A 258 -19.51 13.66 -20.49
N GLY A 259 -20.16 14.77 -20.90
CA GLY A 259 -20.28 15.18 -22.29
C GLY A 259 -21.22 14.30 -23.13
N ARG A 260 -22.20 13.64 -22.50
CA ARG A 260 -23.22 12.84 -23.22
C ARG A 260 -24.43 13.71 -23.49
N VAL A 261 -24.92 13.67 -24.74
CA VAL A 261 -26.08 14.48 -25.15
C VAL A 261 -27.35 13.94 -24.52
N LEU A 262 -28.10 14.79 -23.83
CA LEU A 262 -29.36 14.44 -23.12
C LEU A 262 -30.63 14.73 -23.94
N VAL A 263 -30.51 15.37 -25.10
CA VAL A 263 -31.67 15.78 -25.91
C VAL A 263 -31.74 14.94 -27.19
N LYS A 264 -32.91 14.38 -27.45
CA LYS A 264 -33.17 13.55 -28.63
C LYS A 264 -33.67 14.34 -29.86
N SER A 265 -34.26 15.52 -29.64
CA SER A 265 -34.90 16.27 -30.75
C SER A 265 -33.83 16.99 -31.59
N LEU A 266 -33.88 16.69 -32.87
CA LEU A 266 -33.00 17.30 -33.90
C LEU A 266 -33.66 18.52 -34.56
N ASP A 267 -34.93 18.78 -34.31
CA ASP A 267 -35.72 19.72 -35.12
C ASP A 267 -35.39 21.19 -34.94
N HIS A 268 -34.63 21.58 -33.90
CA HIS A 268 -34.18 22.96 -33.70
C HIS A 268 -32.87 23.03 -32.89
N SER A 269 -32.06 21.99 -32.89
CA SER A 269 -30.86 22.02 -32.07
C SER A 269 -29.64 22.52 -32.89
N PRO A 270 -28.71 23.24 -32.28
CA PRO A 270 -27.44 23.61 -32.89
C PRO A 270 -26.61 22.42 -33.37
N LEU A 271 -26.98 21.20 -33.00
CA LEU A 271 -26.34 19.95 -33.41
C LEU A 271 -26.51 19.68 -34.91
N LEU A 272 -27.60 20.12 -35.55
CA LEU A 272 -27.80 19.97 -37.01
C LEU A 272 -26.98 20.93 -37.83
N GLN A 273 -26.66 22.13 -37.31
CA GLN A 273 -25.82 23.12 -38.02
C GLN A 273 -24.33 22.75 -38.05
N ILE A 274 -23.92 21.71 -37.34
CA ILE A 274 -22.52 21.27 -37.28
C ILE A 274 -22.27 20.08 -38.22
N ILE A 275 -23.32 19.45 -38.77
CA ILE A 275 -23.21 18.25 -39.62
C ILE A 275 -23.35 18.60 -41.12
N GLU A 276 -23.82 19.78 -41.48
CA GLU A 276 -23.76 20.34 -42.83
C GLU A 276 -22.44 21.14 -43.00
#